data_18e10a4a6e51f97925de8ed5bd5b7e0c
#
_entry.id   18e10a4a6e51f97925de8ed5bd5b7e0c
#
_cell.length_a   1.000
_cell.length_b   1.000
_cell.length_c   1.000
_cell.angle_alpha   90.00
_cell.angle_beta   90.00
_cell.angle_gamma   90.00
#
_symmetry.space_group_name_H-M   'P 1'
#
loop_
_entity.id
_entity.type
_entity.pdbx_description
1 polymer ?
#
loop_
_entity_poly.entity_id
_entity_poly.type
_entity_poly.pdbx_seq_one_letter_code
_entity_poly.pdbx_strand_id
1 'polypeptide(L)'
;MWLLPKKQHKSIFGRKNKAILAQLQKAFPEACASDVQAVFSALRSTSETPRNELVFFFDRITDWLLPSGERVTLPYRILFGEQLHTGAKLTPTQEIIWHCIGSRSLDGYARQSHIQALLATDLPEWALPYIIKICDEYVVEILQLVYTSLARRDCTAYKRICALNLDYIKLGHSRMISYWNEFYRRDCFKYSEYVGKKLWRECFGYGKTGQKSIIFNKGFS
;
A
#
# COMPACT_ATOMS: atom_id res chain seq x y z
N MET A 1 5.56 31.31 32.04
CA MET A 1 4.76 30.60 31.03
C MET A 1 4.74 31.45 29.76
N TRP A 2 5.66 31.20 28.81
CA TRP A 2 5.81 31.99 27.59
C TRP A 2 4.83 31.44 26.53
N LEU A 3 3.77 32.18 26.28
CA LEU A 3 2.87 31.91 25.17
C LEU A 3 3.53 32.43 23.88
N LEU A 4 3.98 31.51 23.01
CA LEU A 4 4.40 31.87 21.67
C LEU A 4 3.23 32.51 20.90
N PRO A 5 3.47 33.56 20.10
CA PRO A 5 2.41 34.27 19.39
C PRO A 5 1.74 33.33 18.38
N LYS A 6 0.39 33.35 18.34
CA LYS A 6 -0.47 32.49 17.48
C LYS A 6 -0.06 32.44 15.99
N LYS A 7 0.63 33.46 15.48
CA LYS A 7 1.14 33.50 14.09
C LYS A 7 2.28 32.53 13.83
N GLN A 8 3.17 32.26 14.80
CA GLN A 8 4.28 31.33 14.66
C GLN A 8 3.79 29.87 14.65
N HIS A 9 2.78 29.54 15.45
CA HIS A 9 2.15 28.21 15.44
C HIS A 9 1.54 27.88 14.08
N LYS A 10 0.80 28.80 13.45
CA LYS A 10 0.22 28.58 12.12
C LYS A 10 1.27 28.35 11.03
N SER A 11 2.42 29.01 11.08
CA SER A 11 3.47 28.87 10.05
C SER A 11 4.25 27.55 10.16
N ILE A 12 4.49 27.05 11.36
CA ILE A 12 5.16 25.76 11.62
C ILE A 12 4.20 24.61 11.22
N PHE A 13 2.94 24.70 11.58
CA PHE A 13 1.90 23.72 11.21
C PHE A 13 1.70 23.66 9.69
N GLY A 14 1.68 24.81 9.00
CA GLY A 14 1.56 24.87 7.54
C GLY A 14 2.73 24.24 6.80
N ARG A 15 3.97 24.43 7.29
CA ARG A 15 5.19 23.82 6.71
C ARG A 15 5.21 22.30 6.90
N LYS A 16 4.84 21.79 8.08
CA LYS A 16 4.76 20.37 8.37
C LYS A 16 3.74 19.67 7.45
N ASN A 17 2.56 20.25 7.30
CA ASN A 17 1.52 19.72 6.44
C ASN A 17 1.89 19.72 4.95
N LYS A 18 2.59 20.75 4.48
CA LYS A 18 3.11 20.80 3.11
C LYS A 18 4.13 19.70 2.85
N ALA A 19 5.02 19.43 3.80
CA ALA A 19 5.98 18.34 3.71
C ALA A 19 5.30 16.96 3.71
N ILE A 20 4.30 16.75 4.56
CA ILE A 20 3.52 15.50 4.60
C ILE A 20 2.77 15.30 3.26
N LEU A 21 2.10 16.31 2.75
CA LEU A 21 1.42 16.23 1.45
C LEU A 21 2.40 15.89 0.31
N ALA A 22 3.55 16.56 0.26
CA ALA A 22 4.57 16.30 -0.75
C ALA A 22 5.10 14.85 -0.70
N GLN A 23 5.21 14.28 0.49
CA GLN A 23 5.57 12.87 0.63
C GLN A 23 4.42 11.93 0.23
N LEU A 24 3.19 12.28 0.59
CA LEU A 24 2.03 11.51 0.19
C LEU A 24 1.85 11.49 -1.33
N GLN A 25 2.07 12.63 -1.99
CA GLN A 25 2.00 12.72 -3.44
C GLN A 25 3.01 11.80 -4.15
N LYS A 26 4.20 11.57 -3.58
CA LYS A 26 5.16 10.59 -4.12
C LYS A 26 4.67 9.15 -4.10
N ALA A 27 3.66 8.83 -3.31
CA ALA A 27 3.09 7.49 -3.24
C ALA A 27 2.07 7.19 -4.36
N PHE A 28 1.80 8.17 -5.23
CA PHE A 28 0.85 8.09 -6.33
C PHE A 28 1.46 8.69 -7.61
N PRO A 29 0.93 8.35 -8.81
CA PRO A 29 1.34 9.00 -10.04
C PRO A 29 1.16 10.52 -10.01
N GLU A 30 2.00 11.22 -10.74
CA GLU A 30 1.92 12.69 -10.84
C GLU A 30 0.53 13.16 -11.30
N ALA A 31 -0.09 12.43 -12.22
CA ALA A 31 -1.46 12.71 -12.68
C ALA A 31 -2.52 12.69 -11.56
N CYS A 32 -2.25 12.02 -10.44
CA CYS A 32 -3.15 11.97 -9.27
C CYS A 32 -2.89 13.09 -8.25
N ALA A 33 -1.92 13.98 -8.46
CA ALA A 33 -1.46 14.93 -7.44
C ALA A 33 -2.58 15.83 -6.90
N SER A 34 -3.52 16.29 -7.75
CA SER A 34 -4.68 17.08 -7.33
C SER A 34 -5.68 16.29 -6.51
N ASP A 35 -5.93 15.02 -6.88
CA ASP A 35 -6.84 14.14 -6.15
C ASP A 35 -6.24 13.75 -4.78
N VAL A 36 -4.94 13.48 -4.71
CA VAL A 36 -4.22 13.26 -3.45
C VAL A 36 -4.34 14.48 -2.54
N GLN A 37 -4.20 15.70 -3.08
CA GLN A 37 -4.38 16.93 -2.29
C GLN A 37 -5.81 17.07 -1.79
N ALA A 38 -6.82 16.76 -2.62
CA ALA A 38 -8.23 16.82 -2.24
C ALA A 38 -8.53 15.83 -1.09
N VAL A 39 -8.09 14.58 -1.21
CA VAL A 39 -8.21 13.54 -0.17
C VAL A 39 -7.50 13.99 1.11
N PHE A 40 -6.25 14.47 1.01
CA PHE A 40 -5.50 14.96 2.16
C PHE A 40 -6.21 16.12 2.88
N SER A 41 -6.83 17.04 2.12
CA SER A 41 -7.59 18.15 2.67
C SER A 41 -8.87 17.68 3.36
N ALA A 42 -9.58 16.70 2.78
CA ALA A 42 -10.75 16.07 3.37
C ALA A 42 -10.42 15.35 4.68
N LEU A 43 -9.32 14.60 4.74
CA LEU A 43 -8.84 13.92 5.94
C LEU A 43 -8.57 14.89 7.10
N ARG A 44 -8.08 16.08 6.80
CA ARG A 44 -7.78 17.11 7.81
C ARG A 44 -8.99 17.85 8.32
N SER A 45 -10.04 18.00 7.51
CA SER A 45 -11.24 18.76 7.90
C SER A 45 -12.06 18.04 8.98
N THR A 46 -11.90 16.72 9.11
CA THR A 46 -12.59 15.90 10.13
C THR A 46 -11.86 15.84 11.47
N SER A 47 -10.66 16.42 11.55
CA SER A 47 -9.79 16.33 12.72
C SER A 47 -9.75 17.65 13.48
N GLU A 48 -10.67 17.81 14.43
CA GLU A 48 -10.72 18.99 15.32
C GLU A 48 -9.68 18.94 16.46
N THR A 49 -8.95 17.85 16.61
CA THR A 49 -8.00 17.67 17.73
C THR A 49 -6.54 17.61 17.26
N PRO A 50 -5.57 18.19 18.02
CA PRO A 50 -4.14 18.14 17.69
C PRO A 50 -3.55 16.72 17.64
N ARG A 51 -4.27 15.69 18.10
CA ARG A 51 -3.83 14.29 18.13
C ARG A 51 -4.03 13.54 16.81
N ASN A 52 -4.79 14.11 15.86
CA ASN A 52 -5.11 13.47 14.58
C ASN A 52 -4.18 13.93 13.44
N GLU A 53 -2.89 14.16 13.73
CA GLU A 53 -1.91 14.45 12.70
C GLU A 53 -1.56 13.19 11.90
N LEU A 54 -1.58 13.29 10.56
CA LEU A 54 -0.97 12.29 9.70
C LEU A 54 0.54 12.28 9.94
N VAL A 55 1.07 11.15 10.37
CA VAL A 55 2.51 10.95 10.57
C VAL A 55 2.98 9.83 9.66
N PHE A 56 3.91 10.15 8.77
CA PHE A 56 4.57 9.16 7.94
C PHE A 56 5.77 8.56 8.66
N PHE A 57 5.90 7.25 8.63
CA PHE A 57 7.13 6.57 9.00
C PHE A 57 8.06 6.52 7.78
N PHE A 58 8.95 7.50 7.67
CA PHE A 58 9.84 7.67 6.52
C PHE A 58 11.02 6.70 6.47
N ASP A 59 11.33 6.03 7.55
CA ASP A 59 12.42 5.08 7.69
C ASP A 59 12.20 3.78 6.90
N ARG A 60 10.97 3.53 6.43
CA ARG A 60 10.57 2.34 5.68
C ARG A 60 9.67 2.69 4.50
N ILE A 61 10.25 3.27 3.49
CA ILE A 61 9.60 3.51 2.20
C ILE A 61 9.99 2.41 1.22
N THR A 62 9.17 2.21 0.20
CA THR A 62 9.41 1.24 -0.88
C THR A 62 9.10 1.88 -2.21
N ASP A 63 10.09 1.91 -3.09
CA ASP A 63 9.92 2.40 -4.46
C ASP A 63 9.34 1.30 -5.34
N TRP A 64 8.40 1.67 -6.18
CA TRP A 64 7.74 0.81 -7.14
C TRP A 64 7.83 1.42 -8.53
N LEU A 65 8.26 0.63 -9.50
CA LEU A 65 8.19 0.97 -10.91
C LEU A 65 6.84 0.53 -11.47
N LEU A 66 6.10 1.48 -12.02
CA LEU A 66 4.83 1.22 -12.68
C LEU A 66 5.03 0.84 -14.17
N PRO A 67 4.06 0.18 -14.81
CA PRO A 67 4.11 -0.13 -16.24
C PRO A 67 4.21 1.10 -17.15
N SER A 68 3.78 2.26 -16.66
CA SER A 68 3.96 3.56 -17.33
C SER A 68 5.42 4.02 -17.39
N GLY A 69 6.33 3.40 -16.63
CA GLY A 69 7.71 3.85 -16.41
C GLY A 69 7.86 4.82 -15.24
N GLU A 70 6.76 5.28 -14.66
CA GLU A 70 6.77 6.17 -13.50
C GLU A 70 7.13 5.41 -12.22
N ARG A 71 7.77 6.10 -11.27
CA ARG A 71 8.09 5.56 -9.95
C ARG A 71 7.20 6.17 -8.88
N VAL A 72 6.65 5.32 -8.02
CA VAL A 72 5.92 5.75 -6.83
C VAL A 72 6.59 5.21 -5.57
N THR A 73 6.55 5.97 -4.48
CA THR A 73 7.23 5.65 -3.23
C THR A 73 6.21 5.38 -2.13
N LEU A 74 5.90 4.12 -1.86
CA LEU A 74 4.91 3.73 -0.87
C LEU A 74 5.48 3.77 0.55
N PRO A 75 4.79 4.42 1.51
CA PRO A 75 5.17 4.38 2.92
C PRO A 75 4.89 2.97 3.51
N TYR A 76 5.70 2.58 4.49
CA TYR A 76 5.46 1.33 5.22
C TYR A 76 4.18 1.42 6.05
N ARG A 77 4.05 2.49 6.84
CA ARG A 77 2.85 2.79 7.63
C ARG A 77 2.55 4.28 7.61
N ILE A 78 1.28 4.58 7.79
CA ILE A 78 0.78 5.94 8.01
C ILE A 78 0.04 5.91 9.34
N LEU A 79 0.44 6.77 10.27
CA LEU A 79 -0.28 6.96 11.52
C LEU A 79 -1.48 7.88 11.26
N PHE A 80 -2.66 7.34 11.51
CA PHE A 80 -3.92 8.09 11.53
C PHE A 80 -4.37 8.30 12.97
N GLY A 81 -5.04 9.39 13.29
CA GLY A 81 -5.86 9.49 14.48
C GLY A 81 -7.07 8.54 14.39
N GLU A 82 -7.66 8.20 15.52
CA GLU A 82 -8.49 7.00 15.73
C GLU A 82 -9.71 6.80 14.82
N GLN A 83 -10.20 7.79 14.09
CA GLN A 83 -11.30 7.60 13.11
C GLN A 83 -11.22 8.65 12.00
N LEU A 84 -10.79 8.23 10.82
CA LEU A 84 -10.85 9.06 9.61
C LEU A 84 -12.17 8.78 8.87
N HIS A 85 -13.22 9.48 9.24
CA HIS A 85 -14.40 9.61 8.40
C HIS A 85 -14.28 10.88 7.59
N THR A 86 -14.09 10.74 6.27
CA THR A 86 -14.26 11.89 5.39
C THR A 86 -15.76 12.13 5.25
N GLY A 87 -16.34 13.11 5.87
CA GLY A 87 -17.69 13.54 5.54
C GLY A 87 -17.80 14.15 4.13
N ALA A 88 -16.69 14.22 3.40
CA ALA A 88 -16.59 14.77 2.06
C ALA A 88 -17.02 13.72 1.00
N LYS A 89 -17.79 14.17 0.01
CA LYS A 89 -18.11 13.36 -1.15
C LYS A 89 -16.86 13.27 -2.04
N LEU A 90 -16.25 12.08 -2.11
CA LEU A 90 -15.08 11.81 -2.92
C LEU A 90 -15.49 11.37 -4.33
N THR A 91 -14.64 11.65 -5.32
CA THR A 91 -14.75 11.04 -6.65
C THR A 91 -14.27 9.57 -6.60
N PRO A 92 -14.60 8.70 -7.59
CA PRO A 92 -14.13 7.33 -7.61
C PRO A 92 -12.59 7.19 -7.50
N THR A 93 -11.83 8.06 -8.16
CA THR A 93 -10.36 8.09 -8.06
C THR A 93 -9.92 8.47 -6.65
N GLN A 94 -10.55 9.46 -6.05
CA GLN A 94 -10.26 9.89 -4.67
C GLN A 94 -10.61 8.81 -3.65
N GLU A 95 -11.66 8.03 -3.87
CA GLU A 95 -12.00 6.88 -3.03
C GLU A 95 -10.91 5.80 -3.09
N ILE A 96 -10.41 5.48 -4.29
CA ILE A 96 -9.29 4.55 -4.44
C ILE A 96 -8.05 5.07 -3.71
N ILE A 97 -7.69 6.35 -3.88
CA ILE A 97 -6.58 7.00 -3.19
C ILE A 97 -6.77 6.91 -1.67
N TRP A 98 -7.96 7.21 -1.18
CA TRP A 98 -8.32 7.09 0.24
C TRP A 98 -8.08 5.68 0.77
N HIS A 99 -8.58 4.66 0.07
CA HIS A 99 -8.40 3.28 0.47
C HIS A 99 -6.94 2.81 0.36
N CYS A 100 -6.18 3.29 -0.61
CA CYS A 100 -4.73 3.07 -0.68
C CYS A 100 -4.01 3.63 0.55
N ILE A 101 -4.33 4.87 0.97
CA ILE A 101 -3.78 5.49 2.18
C ILE A 101 -4.17 4.65 3.42
N GLY A 102 -5.44 4.30 3.57
CA GLY A 102 -5.96 3.52 4.69
C GLY A 102 -5.39 2.11 4.78
N SER A 103 -5.03 1.49 3.65
CA SER A 103 -4.31 0.21 3.62
C SER A 103 -2.94 0.25 4.29
N ARG A 104 -2.43 1.44 4.61
CA ARG A 104 -1.17 1.64 5.32
C ARG A 104 -1.36 2.03 6.79
N SER A 105 -2.58 1.96 7.33
CA SER A 105 -2.88 2.21 8.75
C SER A 105 -2.05 1.31 9.69
N LEU A 106 -1.81 1.75 10.91
CA LEU A 106 -1.25 0.90 11.98
C LEU A 106 -2.26 -0.16 12.44
N ASP A 107 -3.55 0.16 12.42
CA ASP A 107 -4.61 -0.78 12.79
C ASP A 107 -4.81 -1.85 11.71
N GLY A 108 -4.69 -3.13 12.10
CA GLY A 108 -4.88 -4.30 11.23
C GLY A 108 -6.28 -4.41 10.65
N TYR A 109 -7.30 -4.12 11.44
CA TYR A 109 -8.70 -4.15 11.01
C TYR A 109 -9.01 -3.04 10.01
N ALA A 110 -8.49 -1.83 10.25
CA ALA A 110 -8.59 -0.73 9.30
C ALA A 110 -7.92 -1.11 7.96
N ARG A 111 -6.71 -1.68 7.99
CA ARG A 111 -6.04 -2.16 6.76
C ARG A 111 -6.89 -3.17 6.00
N GLN A 112 -7.44 -4.16 6.71
CA GLN A 112 -8.29 -5.21 6.11
C GLN A 112 -9.52 -4.61 5.44
N SER A 113 -10.22 -3.68 6.11
CA SER A 113 -11.40 -3.00 5.57
C SER A 113 -11.06 -2.20 4.31
N HIS A 114 -9.97 -1.44 4.30
CA HIS A 114 -9.54 -0.69 3.13
C HIS A 114 -9.12 -1.59 1.97
N ILE A 115 -8.41 -2.69 2.23
CA ILE A 115 -8.07 -3.69 1.21
C ILE A 115 -9.32 -4.35 0.64
N GLN A 116 -10.31 -4.68 1.47
CA GLN A 116 -11.59 -5.24 1.01
C GLN A 116 -12.31 -4.28 0.06
N ALA A 117 -12.35 -2.99 0.37
CA ALA A 117 -12.92 -1.97 -0.51
C ALA A 117 -12.18 -1.85 -1.84
N LEU A 118 -10.83 -1.83 -1.83
CA LEU A 118 -10.03 -1.83 -3.05
C LEU A 118 -10.31 -3.06 -3.92
N LEU A 119 -10.37 -4.25 -3.32
CA LEU A 119 -10.62 -5.50 -4.05
C LEU A 119 -12.05 -5.59 -4.64
N ALA A 120 -13.00 -4.80 -4.13
CA ALA A 120 -14.35 -4.69 -4.68
C ALA A 120 -14.45 -3.71 -5.86
N THR A 121 -13.37 -2.98 -6.16
CA THR A 121 -13.31 -1.94 -7.19
C THR A 121 -12.46 -2.41 -8.37
N ASP A 122 -12.74 -1.90 -9.57
CA ASP A 122 -11.84 -2.05 -10.72
C ASP A 122 -10.66 -1.09 -10.55
N LEU A 123 -9.49 -1.66 -10.23
CA LEU A 123 -8.33 -0.89 -9.81
C LEU A 123 -7.47 -0.46 -11.01
N PRO A 124 -7.07 0.82 -11.07
CA PRO A 124 -6.03 1.25 -11.99
C PRO A 124 -4.68 0.60 -11.60
N GLU A 125 -3.81 0.39 -12.59
CA GLU A 125 -2.54 -0.32 -12.38
C GLU A 125 -1.64 0.32 -11.29
N TRP A 126 -1.71 1.64 -11.12
CA TRP A 126 -0.93 2.32 -10.08
C TRP A 126 -1.37 1.97 -8.64
N ALA A 127 -2.58 1.44 -8.45
CA ALA A 127 -3.06 1.03 -7.13
C ALA A 127 -2.63 -0.42 -6.76
N LEU A 128 -2.25 -1.26 -7.74
CA LEU A 128 -1.89 -2.66 -7.51
C LEU A 128 -0.71 -2.86 -6.56
N PRO A 129 0.34 -2.00 -6.53
CA PRO A 129 1.40 -2.08 -5.55
C PRO A 129 0.91 -2.09 -4.09
N TYR A 130 -0.20 -1.42 -3.78
CA TYR A 130 -0.78 -1.41 -2.43
C TYR A 130 -1.33 -2.77 -2.02
N ILE A 131 -1.97 -3.49 -2.97
CA ILE A 131 -2.45 -4.87 -2.76
C ILE A 131 -1.28 -5.85 -2.62
N ILE A 132 -0.24 -5.72 -3.45
CA ILE A 132 0.92 -6.60 -3.37
C ILE A 132 1.68 -6.36 -2.07
N LYS A 133 1.85 -5.09 -1.68
CA LYS A 133 2.62 -4.72 -0.50
C LYS A 133 1.98 -5.21 0.80
N ILE A 134 0.66 -5.24 0.92
CA ILE A 134 0.00 -5.75 2.12
C ILE A 134 0.22 -7.26 2.29
N CYS A 135 0.53 -7.97 1.22
CA CYS A 135 0.73 -9.43 1.23
C CYS A 135 2.12 -9.86 1.74
N ASP A 136 3.01 -8.93 2.07
CA ASP A 136 4.28 -9.22 2.75
C ASP A 136 4.17 -9.12 4.28
N GLU A 137 2.94 -9.02 4.81
CA GLU A 137 2.66 -8.90 6.23
C GLU A 137 2.24 -10.23 6.86
N TYR A 138 2.19 -10.26 8.21
CA TYR A 138 1.91 -11.48 8.96
C TYR A 138 0.42 -11.80 9.15
N VAL A 139 -0.51 -10.91 8.75
CA VAL A 139 -1.95 -11.07 8.99
C VAL A 139 -2.54 -12.02 7.96
N VAL A 140 -2.78 -13.28 8.35
CA VAL A 140 -3.26 -14.34 7.44
C VAL A 140 -4.65 -14.07 6.88
N GLU A 141 -5.51 -13.39 7.63
CA GLU A 141 -6.85 -13.00 7.20
C GLU A 141 -6.81 -12.05 6.00
N ILE A 142 -5.84 -11.16 5.95
CA ILE A 142 -5.62 -10.27 4.80
C ILE A 142 -5.13 -11.08 3.60
N LEU A 143 -4.20 -12.02 3.80
CA LEU A 143 -3.74 -12.92 2.72
C LEU A 143 -4.89 -13.75 2.17
N GLN A 144 -5.77 -14.28 3.04
CA GLN A 144 -6.94 -15.05 2.64
C GLN A 144 -7.94 -14.19 1.85
N LEU A 145 -8.20 -12.96 2.30
CA LEU A 145 -9.06 -12.01 1.61
C LEU A 145 -8.55 -11.71 0.20
N VAL A 146 -7.26 -11.38 0.07
CA VAL A 146 -6.65 -11.06 -1.23
C VAL A 146 -6.66 -12.29 -2.13
N TYR A 147 -6.25 -13.47 -1.64
CA TYR A 147 -6.25 -14.70 -2.44
C TYR A 147 -7.65 -15.07 -2.93
N THR A 148 -8.64 -15.07 -2.06
CA THR A 148 -10.04 -15.39 -2.44
C THR A 148 -10.57 -14.43 -3.51
N SER A 149 -10.20 -13.15 -3.42
CA SER A 149 -10.61 -12.14 -4.40
C SER A 149 -9.90 -12.27 -5.75
N LEU A 150 -8.62 -12.67 -5.76
CA LEU A 150 -7.80 -12.69 -6.97
C LEU A 150 -7.75 -14.05 -7.67
N ALA A 151 -7.92 -15.18 -6.96
CA ALA A 151 -7.71 -16.52 -7.50
C ALA A 151 -8.61 -16.88 -8.70
N ARG A 152 -9.73 -16.16 -8.86
CA ARG A 152 -10.69 -16.37 -9.96
C ARG A 152 -10.67 -15.24 -11.00
N ARG A 153 -9.70 -14.31 -10.89
CA ARG A 153 -9.57 -13.15 -11.79
C ARG A 153 -8.31 -13.27 -12.64
N ASP A 154 -8.26 -12.49 -13.71
CA ASP A 154 -7.00 -12.31 -14.43
C ASP A 154 -5.99 -11.53 -13.57
N CYS A 155 -4.88 -12.18 -13.28
CA CYS A 155 -3.80 -11.61 -12.49
C CYS A 155 -2.63 -11.10 -13.35
N THR A 156 -2.81 -10.93 -14.66
CA THR A 156 -1.75 -10.53 -15.59
C THR A 156 -1.13 -9.19 -15.20
N ALA A 157 -1.93 -8.19 -14.82
CA ALA A 157 -1.45 -6.90 -14.36
C ALA A 157 -0.62 -7.00 -13.08
N TYR A 158 -1.05 -7.81 -12.10
CA TYR A 158 -0.28 -8.08 -10.88
C TYR A 158 1.08 -8.73 -11.18
N LYS A 159 1.08 -9.74 -12.05
CA LYS A 159 2.33 -10.43 -12.47
C LYS A 159 3.29 -9.48 -13.17
N ARG A 160 2.76 -8.57 -14.01
CA ARG A 160 3.56 -7.52 -14.69
C ARG A 160 4.21 -6.58 -13.68
N ILE A 161 3.46 -6.06 -12.72
CA ILE A 161 4.00 -5.21 -11.64
C ILE A 161 5.06 -5.96 -10.84
N CYS A 162 4.83 -7.22 -10.49
CA CYS A 162 5.80 -8.03 -9.76
C CYS A 162 7.09 -8.24 -10.55
N ALA A 163 7.00 -8.45 -11.86
CA ALA A 163 8.16 -8.61 -12.73
C ALA A 163 9.02 -7.34 -12.85
N LEU A 164 8.39 -6.17 -12.79
CA LEU A 164 9.09 -4.87 -12.79
C LEU A 164 9.79 -4.57 -11.45
N ASN A 165 9.41 -5.22 -10.35
CA ASN A 165 9.84 -4.93 -8.99
C ASN A 165 10.45 -6.14 -8.28
N LEU A 166 11.25 -6.94 -8.98
CA LEU A 166 11.72 -8.26 -8.54
C LEU A 166 12.46 -8.23 -7.20
N ASP A 167 13.25 -7.21 -6.90
CA ASP A 167 14.01 -7.15 -5.65
C ASP A 167 13.09 -6.99 -4.44
N TYR A 168 12.06 -6.15 -4.57
CA TYR A 168 11.04 -6.06 -3.56
C TYR A 168 10.25 -7.38 -3.42
N ILE A 169 9.89 -7.99 -4.55
CA ILE A 169 9.12 -9.24 -4.58
C ILE A 169 9.89 -10.39 -3.92
N LYS A 170 11.20 -10.52 -4.15
CA LYS A 170 12.06 -11.49 -3.45
C LYS A 170 12.03 -11.27 -1.94
N LEU A 171 12.20 -10.01 -1.51
CA LEU A 171 12.20 -9.66 -0.09
C LEU A 171 10.83 -9.92 0.56
N GLY A 172 9.73 -9.51 -0.09
CA GLY A 172 8.37 -9.71 0.39
C GLY A 172 8.02 -11.21 0.50
N HIS A 173 8.41 -12.01 -0.50
CA HIS A 173 8.24 -13.46 -0.46
C HIS A 173 9.03 -14.11 0.69
N SER A 174 10.27 -13.67 0.94
CA SER A 174 11.07 -14.17 2.06
C SER A 174 10.43 -13.83 3.40
N ARG A 175 9.89 -12.63 3.57
CA ARG A 175 9.13 -12.24 4.78
C ARG A 175 7.89 -13.11 4.96
N MET A 176 7.12 -13.34 3.91
CA MET A 176 5.94 -14.19 3.95
C MET A 176 6.27 -15.62 4.41
N ILE A 177 7.39 -16.20 3.94
CA ILE A 177 7.88 -17.52 4.41
C ILE A 177 8.25 -17.47 5.89
N SER A 178 8.97 -16.42 6.32
CA SER A 178 9.36 -16.25 7.73
C SER A 178 8.14 -16.16 8.64
N TYR A 179 7.12 -15.41 8.24
CA TYR A 179 5.87 -15.29 9.00
C TYR A 179 5.07 -16.60 9.05
N TRP A 180 5.02 -17.36 7.93
CA TRP A 180 4.44 -18.70 7.96
C TRP A 180 5.17 -19.58 8.97
N ASN A 181 6.49 -19.61 8.94
CA ASN A 181 7.29 -20.48 9.83
C ASN A 181 7.12 -20.10 11.30
N GLU A 182 7.06 -18.81 11.61
CA GLU A 182 6.96 -18.30 12.99
C GLU A 182 5.55 -18.43 13.57
N PHE A 183 4.52 -18.05 12.80
CA PHE A 183 3.18 -17.90 13.35
C PHE A 183 2.19 -18.97 12.92
N TYR A 184 2.35 -19.55 11.72
CA TYR A 184 1.30 -20.38 11.12
C TYR A 184 1.68 -21.83 10.86
N ARG A 185 2.94 -22.20 11.05
CA ARG A 185 3.41 -23.56 10.77
C ARG A 185 2.72 -24.63 11.63
N ARG A 186 2.26 -24.29 12.81
CA ARG A 186 1.52 -25.23 13.70
C ARG A 186 0.13 -25.52 13.15
N ASP A 187 -0.57 -24.51 12.60
CA ASP A 187 -1.93 -24.64 12.09
C ASP A 187 -1.96 -25.08 10.63
N CYS A 188 -0.94 -24.73 9.86
CA CYS A 188 -0.74 -25.10 8.46
C CYS A 188 0.67 -25.70 8.29
N PHE A 189 0.85 -26.97 8.68
CA PHE A 189 2.16 -27.63 8.70
C PHE A 189 2.82 -27.71 7.32
N LYS A 190 2.02 -27.95 6.26
CA LYS A 190 2.53 -28.01 4.91
C LYS A 190 2.56 -26.63 4.27
N TYR A 191 3.76 -26.10 4.07
CA TYR A 191 3.93 -24.83 3.36
C TYR A 191 3.23 -24.78 1.99
N SER A 192 3.08 -25.93 1.32
CA SER A 192 2.35 -26.02 0.04
C SER A 192 0.88 -25.63 0.14
N GLU A 193 0.28 -25.77 1.30
CA GLU A 193 -1.13 -25.48 1.57
C GLU A 193 -1.36 -24.05 2.07
N TYR A 194 -0.28 -23.37 2.51
CA TYR A 194 -0.35 -22.02 3.04
C TYR A 194 -0.87 -21.02 2.00
N VAL A 195 -1.85 -20.23 2.38
CA VAL A 195 -2.51 -19.26 1.51
C VAL A 195 -1.53 -18.25 0.91
N GLY A 196 -0.54 -17.80 1.70
CA GLY A 196 0.49 -16.89 1.21
C GLY A 196 1.26 -17.50 0.04
N LYS A 197 1.69 -18.78 0.14
CA LYS A 197 2.37 -19.46 -0.98
C LYS A 197 1.50 -19.55 -2.22
N LYS A 198 0.20 -19.90 -2.07
CA LYS A 198 -0.73 -19.98 -3.21
C LYS A 198 -0.87 -18.62 -3.89
N LEU A 199 -1.10 -17.57 -3.11
CA LEU A 199 -1.23 -16.20 -3.58
C LEU A 199 0.01 -15.76 -4.39
N TRP A 200 1.21 -15.91 -3.83
CA TRP A 200 2.44 -15.49 -4.48
C TRP A 200 2.69 -16.24 -5.79
N ARG A 201 2.42 -17.56 -5.81
CA ARG A 201 2.60 -18.38 -7.00
C ARG A 201 1.56 -18.11 -8.09
N GLU A 202 0.30 -18.03 -7.74
CA GLU A 202 -0.82 -18.03 -8.68
C GLU A 202 -1.17 -16.64 -9.15
N CYS A 203 -1.24 -15.68 -8.22
CA CYS A 203 -1.65 -14.31 -8.52
C CYS A 203 -0.47 -13.39 -8.85
N PHE A 204 0.68 -13.57 -8.17
CA PHE A 204 1.87 -12.70 -8.39
C PHE A 204 2.92 -13.34 -9.31
N GLY A 205 2.77 -14.61 -9.65
CA GLY A 205 3.67 -15.30 -10.60
C GLY A 205 5.07 -15.62 -10.04
N TYR A 206 5.26 -15.53 -8.71
CA TYR A 206 6.56 -15.72 -8.06
C TYR A 206 6.60 -17.03 -7.24
N GLY A 207 7.77 -17.68 -7.21
CA GLY A 207 7.96 -18.92 -6.45
C GLY A 207 7.53 -20.19 -7.20
N LYS A 208 7.38 -20.15 -8.52
CA LYS A 208 7.31 -21.36 -9.35
C LYS A 208 8.68 -22.04 -9.37
N THR A 209 8.73 -23.33 -9.01
CA THR A 209 9.92 -24.17 -9.16
C THR A 209 10.34 -24.17 -10.63
N GLY A 210 11.51 -23.61 -10.95
CA GLY A 210 12.07 -23.64 -12.31
C GLY A 210 12.10 -22.32 -13.08
N GLN A 211 11.79 -21.18 -12.46
CA GLN A 211 12.04 -19.89 -13.13
C GLN A 211 13.54 -19.57 -13.16
N LYS A 212 14.26 -20.11 -14.17
CA LYS A 212 15.46 -19.47 -14.69
C LYS A 212 15.03 -18.07 -15.11
N SER A 213 15.77 -17.05 -14.65
CA SER A 213 15.59 -15.66 -15.01
C SER A 213 15.25 -15.53 -16.51
N ILE A 214 14.06 -15.04 -16.82
CA ILE A 214 13.78 -14.55 -18.16
C ILE A 214 14.57 -13.24 -18.25
N ILE A 215 15.79 -13.35 -18.72
CA ILE A 215 16.59 -12.23 -19.18
C ILE A 215 15.87 -11.72 -20.41
N PHE A 216 15.14 -10.63 -20.28
CA PHE A 216 14.74 -9.84 -21.44
C PHE A 216 16.03 -9.37 -22.14
N ASN A 217 16.42 -10.06 -23.22
CA ASN A 217 17.39 -9.56 -24.15
C ASN A 217 16.88 -8.20 -24.65
N LYS A 218 17.51 -7.13 -24.16
CA LYS A 218 17.44 -5.82 -24.80
C LYS A 218 18.13 -5.95 -26.15
N GLY A 219 17.36 -6.28 -27.18
CA GLY A 219 17.75 -6.03 -28.56
C GLY A 219 17.65 -4.54 -28.79
N PHE A 220 18.79 -3.85 -28.71
CA PHE A 220 18.97 -2.55 -29.39
C PHE A 220 19.15 -2.84 -30.86
N SER A 221 18.27 -2.34 -31.68
CA SER A 221 18.52 -2.00 -33.10
C SER A 221 17.92 -0.64 -33.32
#